data_bde16e31098ce5741e4828a64e708891
#
_entry.id   bde16e31098ce5741e4828a64e708891
#
_cell.length_a   1.000
_cell.length_b   1.000
_cell.length_c   1.000
_cell.angle_alpha   90.00
_cell.angle_beta   90.00
_cell.angle_gamma   90.00
#
_symmetry.space_group_name_H-M   'P 1'
#
loop_
_entity.id
_entity.type
_entity.pdbx_description
1 polymer ?
#
loop_
_entity_poly.entity_id
_entity_poly.type
_entity_poly.pdbx_seq_one_letter_code
_entity_poly.pdbx_strand_id
1 'polypeptide(L)'
;MKNLTPSQAHYIKAVYELSFNSGDRSVRIVDIAEKLDVSKASASIAMSKLADEKLVIKDERRQVFLTQEGERHVISIMDKCKIIQEFLTDILEVNIETAKADTCAIEHVVSLDTLCAMCCFIHRANTNKQCNKECNKDCHVMTEKSPQKVYS
;
A
#
# COMPACT_ATOMS: atom_id res chain seq x y z
N MET A 1 2.13 -11.92 6.35
CA MET A 1 2.60 -10.51 6.46
C MET A 1 1.96 -9.89 7.69
N LYS A 2 2.71 -9.12 8.48
CA LYS A 2 2.19 -8.41 9.65
C LYS A 2 1.34 -7.22 9.17
N ASN A 3 0.15 -7.03 9.75
CA ASN A 3 -0.67 -5.88 9.39
C ASN A 3 -0.04 -4.60 9.95
N LEU A 4 0.29 -3.67 9.06
CA LEU A 4 0.77 -2.35 9.45
C LEU A 4 -0.39 -1.50 9.99
N THR A 5 -0.09 -0.65 10.95
CA THR A 5 -1.06 0.40 11.35
C THR A 5 -1.19 1.43 10.21
N PRO A 6 -2.31 2.17 10.13
CA PRO A 6 -2.48 3.23 9.12
C PRO A 6 -1.30 4.22 9.10
N SER A 7 -0.83 4.62 10.28
CA SER A 7 0.34 5.51 10.39
C SER A 7 1.60 4.87 9.81
N GLN A 8 1.88 3.61 10.12
CA GLN A 8 3.04 2.90 9.55
C GLN A 8 2.95 2.77 8.03
N ALA A 9 1.75 2.51 7.51
CA ALA A 9 1.51 2.44 6.07
C ALA A 9 1.81 3.78 5.37
N HIS A 10 1.40 4.91 5.95
CA HIS A 10 1.74 6.23 5.43
C HIS A 10 3.25 6.50 5.42
N TYR A 11 3.92 6.18 6.51
CA TYR A 11 5.37 6.39 6.61
C TYR A 11 6.16 5.53 5.62
N ILE A 12 5.84 4.24 5.50
CA ILE A 12 6.57 3.35 4.60
C ILE A 12 6.32 3.70 3.12
N LYS A 13 5.10 4.17 2.77
CA LYS A 13 4.78 4.71 1.44
C LYS A 13 5.62 5.96 1.13
N ALA A 14 5.73 6.88 2.08
CA ALA A 14 6.55 8.08 1.93
C ALA A 14 8.03 7.75 1.68
N VAL A 15 8.58 6.78 2.43
CA VAL A 15 9.95 6.28 2.19
C VAL A 15 10.09 5.71 0.79
N TYR A 16 9.16 4.89 0.34
CA TYR A 16 9.18 4.29 -0.99
C TYR A 16 9.17 5.37 -2.07
N GLU A 17 8.24 6.31 -2.02
CA GLU A 17 8.12 7.37 -3.02
C GLU A 17 9.35 8.27 -3.06
N LEU A 18 9.91 8.63 -1.91
CA LEU A 18 11.12 9.46 -1.81
C LEU A 18 12.38 8.72 -2.28
N SER A 19 12.43 7.40 -2.13
CA SER A 19 13.59 6.59 -2.54
C SER A 19 13.88 6.63 -4.03
N PHE A 20 12.92 6.98 -4.88
CA PHE A 20 13.14 7.15 -6.31
C PHE A 20 13.83 8.46 -6.68
N ASN A 21 13.86 9.44 -5.76
CA ASN A 21 14.48 10.74 -5.99
C ASN A 21 16.01 10.72 -5.75
N SER A 22 16.52 9.66 -5.12
CA SER A 22 17.95 9.48 -4.83
C SER A 22 18.50 8.29 -5.63
N GLY A 23 19.70 8.46 -6.17
CA GLY A 23 20.35 7.42 -7.01
C GLY A 23 20.68 6.13 -6.24
N ASP A 24 20.88 6.23 -4.93
CA ASP A 24 21.19 5.14 -4.01
C ASP A 24 19.97 4.64 -3.22
N ARG A 25 18.78 5.15 -3.53
CA ARG A 25 17.52 4.87 -2.83
C ARG A 25 17.52 5.23 -1.34
N SER A 26 18.42 6.09 -0.90
CA SER A 26 18.45 6.59 0.47
C SER A 26 17.44 7.72 0.68
N VAL A 27 16.85 7.79 1.88
CA VAL A 27 15.87 8.81 2.24
C VAL A 27 16.24 9.44 3.56
N ARG A 28 16.27 10.78 3.63
CA ARG A 28 16.54 11.48 4.87
C ARG A 28 15.27 11.61 5.70
N ILE A 29 15.41 11.51 7.03
CA ILE A 29 14.26 11.66 7.96
C ILE A 29 13.58 13.05 7.82
N VAL A 30 14.34 14.07 7.47
CA VAL A 30 13.81 15.42 7.22
C VAL A 30 12.86 15.43 6.02
N ASP A 31 13.23 14.77 4.93
CA ASP A 31 12.40 14.71 3.71
C ASP A 31 11.08 13.94 3.97
N ILE A 32 11.14 12.88 4.80
CA ILE A 32 9.93 12.16 5.24
C ILE A 32 9.03 13.07 6.07
N ALA A 33 9.61 13.84 7.00
CA ALA A 33 8.87 14.75 7.86
C ALA A 33 8.17 15.85 7.04
N GLU A 34 8.88 16.45 6.10
CA GLU A 34 8.34 17.47 5.18
C GLU A 34 7.21 16.89 4.30
N LYS A 35 7.43 15.71 3.70
CA LYS A 35 6.43 15.07 2.84
C LYS A 35 5.11 14.77 3.56
N LEU A 36 5.19 14.39 4.83
CA LEU A 36 4.02 13.99 5.64
C LEU A 36 3.48 15.11 6.53
N ASP A 37 4.08 16.32 6.47
CA ASP A 37 3.73 17.47 7.31
C ASP A 37 3.71 17.11 8.80
N VAL A 38 4.80 16.46 9.26
CA VAL A 38 4.98 16.06 10.66
C VAL A 38 6.30 16.56 11.22
N SER A 39 6.44 16.55 12.55
CA SER A 39 7.72 16.91 13.17
C SER A 39 8.81 15.87 12.85
N LYS A 40 10.07 16.33 12.74
CA LYS A 40 11.23 15.46 12.59
C LYS A 40 11.33 14.40 13.70
N ALA A 41 10.92 14.77 14.92
CA ALA A 41 10.87 13.83 16.05
C ALA A 41 9.86 12.70 15.80
N SER A 42 8.65 13.03 15.32
CA SER A 42 7.63 12.05 14.98
C SER A 42 8.09 11.11 13.85
N ALA A 43 8.69 11.66 12.79
CA ALA A 43 9.25 10.86 11.70
C ALA A 43 10.38 9.94 12.20
N SER A 44 11.26 10.42 13.06
CA SER A 44 12.35 9.62 13.65
C SER A 44 11.83 8.44 14.47
N ILE A 45 10.80 8.67 15.30
CA ILE A 45 10.16 7.62 16.12
C ILE A 45 9.49 6.58 15.21
N ALA A 46 8.78 7.02 14.18
CA ALA A 46 8.15 6.13 13.21
C ALA A 46 9.17 5.26 12.47
N MET A 47 10.28 5.86 12.02
CA MET A 47 11.37 5.12 11.37
C MET A 47 12.03 4.11 12.32
N SER A 48 12.13 4.42 13.61
CA SER A 48 12.64 3.45 14.60
C SER A 48 11.71 2.24 14.73
N LYS A 49 10.40 2.48 14.83
CA LYS A 49 9.41 1.38 14.89
C LYS A 49 9.42 0.51 13.62
N LEU A 50 9.52 1.12 12.45
CA LEU A 50 9.63 0.38 11.20
C LEU A 50 10.96 -0.39 11.08
N ALA A 51 12.04 0.12 11.66
CA ALA A 51 13.32 -0.59 11.74
C ALA A 51 13.26 -1.79 12.69
N ASP A 52 12.60 -1.65 13.85
CA ASP A 52 12.36 -2.76 14.80
C ASP A 52 11.54 -3.88 14.13
N GLU A 53 10.65 -3.52 13.21
CA GLU A 53 9.87 -4.45 12.40
C GLU A 53 10.60 -4.96 11.15
N LYS A 54 11.87 -4.56 10.95
CA LYS A 54 12.73 -4.94 9.81
C LYS A 54 12.20 -4.51 8.44
N LEU A 55 11.37 -3.49 8.39
CA LEU A 55 10.82 -2.95 7.15
C LEU A 55 11.71 -1.88 6.54
N VAL A 56 12.49 -1.19 7.37
CA VAL A 56 13.52 -0.24 6.95
C VAL A 56 14.83 -0.51 7.67
N ILE A 57 15.94 0.00 7.12
CA ILE A 57 17.26 0.02 7.74
C ILE A 57 17.67 1.48 7.88
N LYS A 58 18.34 1.82 8.98
CA LYS A 58 18.98 3.12 9.16
C LYS A 58 20.50 2.96 9.15
N ASP A 59 21.18 3.77 8.37
CA ASP A 59 22.65 3.81 8.38
C ASP A 59 23.22 4.75 9.47
N GLU A 60 24.54 4.82 9.55
CA GLU A 60 25.27 5.69 10.49
C GLU A 60 25.02 7.18 10.22
N ARG A 61 24.69 7.56 8.97
CA ARG A 61 24.36 8.92 8.54
C ARG A 61 22.90 9.26 8.75
N ARG A 62 22.12 8.38 9.42
CA ARG A 62 20.68 8.51 9.66
C ARG A 62 19.85 8.55 8.37
N GLN A 63 20.34 7.93 7.30
CA GLN A 63 19.59 7.69 6.10
C GLN A 63 18.75 6.41 6.27
N VAL A 64 17.61 6.41 5.65
CA VAL A 64 16.62 5.33 5.72
C VAL A 64 16.56 4.63 4.37
N PHE A 65 16.61 3.30 4.39
CA PHE A 65 16.46 2.44 3.23
C PHE A 65 15.33 1.44 3.48
N LEU A 66 14.56 1.13 2.46
CA LEU A 66 13.61 0.01 2.54
C LEU A 66 14.37 -1.33 2.51
N THR A 67 13.91 -2.26 3.31
CA THR A 67 14.29 -3.67 3.14
C THR A 67 13.48 -4.31 2.02
N GLN A 68 13.88 -5.47 1.55
CA GLN A 68 13.11 -6.24 0.58
C GLN A 68 11.68 -6.56 1.11
N GLU A 69 11.56 -6.78 2.41
CA GLU A 69 10.25 -7.00 3.04
C GLU A 69 9.44 -5.70 3.10
N GLY A 70 10.09 -4.58 3.42
CA GLY A 70 9.47 -3.25 3.36
C GLY A 70 8.94 -2.92 1.96
N GLU A 71 9.72 -3.18 0.92
CA GLU A 71 9.28 -2.99 -0.48
C GLU A 71 8.04 -3.84 -0.81
N ARG A 72 8.04 -5.13 -0.44
CA ARG A 72 6.87 -6.01 -0.66
C ARG A 72 5.61 -5.47 0.03
N HIS A 73 5.74 -4.99 1.28
CA HIS A 73 4.63 -4.38 2.00
C HIS A 73 4.09 -3.15 1.30
N VAL A 74 4.96 -2.24 0.86
CA VAL A 74 4.55 -1.02 0.15
C VAL A 74 3.85 -1.35 -1.16
N ILE A 75 4.41 -2.24 -1.97
CA ILE A 75 3.80 -2.66 -3.23
C ILE A 75 2.40 -3.21 -2.99
N SER A 76 2.23 -4.08 -1.99
CA SER A 76 0.91 -4.62 -1.63
C SER A 76 -0.09 -3.53 -1.22
N ILE A 77 0.34 -2.51 -0.47
CA ILE A 77 -0.51 -1.38 -0.09
C ILE A 77 -0.89 -0.56 -1.32
N MET A 78 0.07 -0.28 -2.20
CA MET A 78 -0.17 0.51 -3.42
C MET A 78 -1.12 -0.20 -4.38
N ASP A 79 -1.00 -1.52 -4.54
CA ASP A 79 -1.92 -2.31 -5.35
C ASP A 79 -3.35 -2.25 -4.80
N LYS A 80 -3.52 -2.35 -3.47
CA LYS A 80 -4.82 -2.17 -2.82
C LYS A 80 -5.40 -0.78 -3.08
N CYS A 81 -4.59 0.26 -2.87
CA CYS A 81 -5.00 1.64 -3.14
C CYS A 81 -5.44 1.82 -4.59
N LYS A 82 -4.69 1.27 -5.54
CA LYS A 82 -5.01 1.34 -6.96
C LYS A 82 -6.38 0.73 -7.27
N ILE A 83 -6.63 -0.50 -6.80
CA ILE A 83 -7.91 -1.18 -7.01
C ILE A 83 -9.08 -0.38 -6.43
N ILE A 84 -8.94 0.11 -5.19
CA ILE A 84 -10.00 0.90 -4.55
C ILE A 84 -10.23 2.19 -5.33
N GLN A 85 -9.17 2.93 -5.66
CA GLN A 85 -9.30 4.19 -6.38
C GLN A 85 -9.93 4.00 -7.76
N GLU A 86 -9.48 3.01 -8.55
CA GLU A 86 -10.06 2.69 -9.86
C GLU A 86 -11.54 2.30 -9.71
N PHE A 87 -11.91 1.53 -8.70
CA PHE A 87 -13.31 1.20 -8.46
C PHE A 87 -14.15 2.44 -8.15
N LEU A 88 -13.64 3.35 -7.32
CA LEU A 88 -14.33 4.59 -6.99
C LEU A 88 -14.44 5.54 -8.19
N THR A 89 -13.39 5.70 -8.99
CA THR A 89 -13.39 6.65 -10.13
C THR A 89 -14.08 6.09 -11.36
N ASP A 90 -13.76 4.85 -11.74
CA ASP A 90 -14.15 4.32 -13.06
C ASP A 90 -15.50 3.60 -13.03
N ILE A 91 -15.90 3.08 -11.86
CA ILE A 91 -17.17 2.37 -11.71
C ILE A 91 -18.23 3.22 -11.02
N LEU A 92 -17.87 3.92 -9.94
CA LEU A 92 -18.81 4.75 -9.17
C LEU A 92 -18.79 6.22 -9.62
N GLU A 93 -17.90 6.60 -10.55
CA GLU A 93 -17.74 7.97 -11.07
C GLU A 93 -17.50 9.02 -9.97
N VAL A 94 -16.88 8.61 -8.86
CA VAL A 94 -16.50 9.52 -7.77
C VAL A 94 -15.39 10.44 -8.24
N ASN A 95 -15.47 11.72 -7.87
CA ASN A 95 -14.42 12.70 -8.17
C ASN A 95 -13.06 12.21 -7.66
N ILE A 96 -12.00 12.42 -8.44
CA ILE A 96 -10.66 11.90 -8.16
C ILE A 96 -10.09 12.35 -6.80
N GLU A 97 -10.36 13.58 -6.37
CA GLU A 97 -9.84 14.06 -5.08
C GLU A 97 -10.56 13.38 -3.90
N THR A 98 -11.88 13.20 -4.02
CA THR A 98 -12.67 12.44 -3.05
C THR A 98 -12.23 10.97 -3.04
N ALA A 99 -12.08 10.35 -4.21
CA ALA A 99 -11.65 8.97 -4.33
C ALA A 99 -10.27 8.72 -3.70
N LYS A 100 -9.31 9.65 -3.85
CA LYS A 100 -8.00 9.57 -3.19
C LYS A 100 -8.13 9.62 -1.66
N ALA A 101 -8.93 10.56 -1.15
CA ALA A 101 -9.14 10.71 0.29
C ALA A 101 -9.80 9.46 0.89
N ASP A 102 -10.86 8.96 0.25
CA ASP A 102 -11.57 7.76 0.68
C ASP A 102 -10.69 6.51 0.58
N THR A 103 -9.94 6.35 -0.50
CA THR A 103 -8.97 5.25 -0.66
C THR A 103 -7.99 5.23 0.50
N CYS A 104 -7.42 6.37 0.86
CA CYS A 104 -6.49 6.48 1.98
C CYS A 104 -7.14 6.11 3.32
N ALA A 105 -8.42 6.44 3.50
CA ALA A 105 -9.17 6.15 4.73
C ALA A 105 -9.54 4.67 4.87
N ILE A 106 -9.84 3.97 3.76
CA ILE A 106 -10.43 2.62 3.81
C ILE A 106 -9.46 1.49 3.43
N GLU A 107 -8.30 1.78 2.81
CA GLU A 107 -7.39 0.75 2.27
C GLU A 107 -6.92 -0.27 3.32
N HIS A 108 -6.82 0.13 4.57
CA HIS A 108 -6.36 -0.72 5.67
C HIS A 108 -7.47 -1.53 6.35
N VAL A 109 -8.75 -1.22 6.07
CA VAL A 109 -9.91 -1.93 6.64
C VAL A 109 -10.64 -2.81 5.63
N VAL A 110 -10.42 -2.58 4.34
CA VAL A 110 -11.05 -3.38 3.27
C VAL A 110 -10.44 -4.78 3.24
N SER A 111 -11.31 -5.79 3.27
CA SER A 111 -10.89 -7.19 3.19
C SER A 111 -10.36 -7.56 1.81
N LEU A 112 -9.53 -8.61 1.74
CA LEU A 112 -9.05 -9.14 0.47
C LEU A 112 -10.20 -9.63 -0.42
N ASP A 113 -11.25 -10.21 0.15
CA ASP A 113 -12.42 -10.65 -0.60
C ASP A 113 -13.14 -9.49 -1.28
N THR A 114 -13.27 -8.35 -0.57
CA THR A 114 -13.84 -7.12 -1.13
C THR A 114 -12.96 -6.54 -2.23
N LEU A 115 -11.63 -6.49 -2.03
CA LEU A 115 -10.69 -6.05 -3.05
C LEU A 115 -10.73 -6.92 -4.29
N CYS A 116 -10.82 -8.24 -4.11
CA CYS A 116 -10.97 -9.19 -5.21
C CYS A 116 -12.27 -8.96 -5.99
N ALA A 117 -13.38 -8.72 -5.29
CA ALA A 117 -14.66 -8.40 -5.91
C ALA A 117 -14.61 -7.11 -6.72
N MET A 118 -14.01 -6.05 -6.17
CA MET A 118 -13.78 -4.77 -6.88
C MET A 118 -12.93 -4.99 -8.13
N CYS A 119 -11.79 -5.66 -8.02
CA CYS A 119 -10.90 -5.97 -9.14
C CYS A 119 -11.62 -6.75 -10.25
N CYS A 120 -12.35 -7.80 -9.88
CA CYS A 120 -13.14 -8.58 -10.83
C CYS A 120 -14.22 -7.75 -11.52
N PHE A 121 -14.83 -6.80 -10.81
CA PHE A 121 -15.86 -5.93 -11.38
C PHE A 121 -15.25 -4.93 -12.38
N ILE A 122 -14.13 -4.28 -12.03
CA ILE A 122 -13.38 -3.39 -12.92
C ILE A 122 -13.01 -4.10 -14.22
N HIS A 123 -12.46 -5.33 -14.13
CA HIS A 123 -12.08 -6.09 -15.32
C HIS A 123 -13.28 -6.43 -16.21
N ARG A 124 -14.44 -6.77 -15.64
CA ARG A 124 -15.66 -7.01 -16.42
C ARG A 124 -16.20 -5.76 -17.10
N ALA A 125 -16.18 -4.63 -16.40
CA ALA A 125 -16.67 -3.37 -16.93
C ALA A 125 -15.79 -2.84 -18.08
N ASN A 126 -14.45 -2.92 -17.94
CA ASN A 126 -13.51 -2.31 -18.88
C ASN A 126 -13.19 -3.17 -20.11
N THR A 127 -13.40 -4.48 -20.07
CA THR A 127 -12.88 -5.36 -21.14
C THR A 127 -13.93 -6.16 -21.86
N ASN A 128 -15.20 -6.17 -21.45
CA ASN A 128 -16.18 -7.18 -21.86
C ASN A 128 -15.62 -8.64 -21.76
N LYS A 129 -14.44 -8.80 -21.17
CA LYS A 129 -13.79 -10.07 -20.90
C LYS A 129 -14.31 -10.57 -19.57
N GLN A 130 -14.91 -11.74 -19.57
CA GLN A 130 -15.12 -12.49 -18.33
C GLN A 130 -13.77 -12.58 -17.61
N CYS A 131 -13.73 -12.08 -16.38
CA CYS A 131 -12.65 -12.42 -15.48
C CYS A 131 -12.61 -13.94 -15.43
N ASN A 132 -11.61 -14.55 -16.05
CA ASN A 132 -11.47 -16.01 -16.02
C ASN A 132 -11.46 -16.40 -14.55
N LYS A 133 -12.14 -17.52 -14.20
CA LYS A 133 -12.13 -18.07 -12.83
C LYS A 133 -10.72 -18.32 -12.26
N GLU A 134 -9.69 -18.13 -13.08
CA GLU A 134 -8.27 -18.17 -12.72
C GLU A 134 -7.73 -16.85 -12.11
N CYS A 135 -8.52 -15.78 -12.05
CA CYS A 135 -8.12 -14.53 -11.38
C CYS A 135 -7.73 -14.76 -9.90
N ASN A 136 -8.24 -15.82 -9.28
CA ASN A 136 -7.83 -16.25 -7.94
C ASN A 136 -6.40 -16.83 -7.87
N LYS A 137 -5.75 -17.15 -9.01
CA LYS A 137 -4.41 -17.75 -9.02
C LYS A 137 -3.32 -16.74 -9.34
N ASP A 138 -3.63 -15.69 -10.11
CA ASP A 138 -2.67 -14.69 -10.59
C ASP A 138 -2.96 -13.27 -10.08
N CYS A 139 -3.94 -13.09 -9.21
CA CYS A 139 -4.18 -11.81 -8.57
C CYS A 139 -3.04 -11.54 -7.57
N HIS A 140 -2.14 -10.60 -7.87
CA HIS A 140 -1.01 -10.21 -7.03
C HIS A 140 -1.43 -9.78 -5.59
N VAL A 141 -2.72 -9.52 -5.38
CA VAL A 141 -3.32 -9.22 -4.08
C VAL A 141 -3.53 -10.48 -3.22
N MET A 142 -3.53 -11.69 -3.84
CA MET A 142 -3.91 -12.97 -3.21
C MET A 142 -2.72 -13.88 -2.88
N THR A 143 -1.52 -13.38 -2.69
CA THR A 143 -0.36 -14.22 -2.32
C THR A 143 -0.38 -14.69 -0.86
N GLU A 144 -1.43 -14.39 -0.08
CA GLU A 144 -1.64 -15.00 1.23
C GLU A 144 -2.84 -15.95 1.17
N LYS A 145 -2.56 -17.24 1.20
CA LYS A 145 -3.55 -18.31 1.34
C LYS A 145 -4.35 -18.12 2.63
N SER A 146 -5.57 -17.60 2.52
CA SER A 146 -6.58 -17.79 3.56
C SER A 146 -7.35 -19.08 3.27
N PRO A 147 -7.62 -19.93 4.27
CA PRO A 147 -8.36 -21.16 4.07
C PRO A 147 -9.80 -20.85 3.67
N GLN A 148 -10.25 -21.52 2.62
CA GLN A 148 -11.64 -21.48 2.15
C GLN A 148 -12.59 -21.83 3.31
N LYS A 149 -13.40 -20.87 3.74
CA LYS A 149 -14.64 -21.18 4.44
C LYS A 149 -15.73 -21.30 3.41
N VAL A 150 -16.09 -22.53 3.12
CA VAL A 150 -17.30 -22.91 2.39
C VAL A 150 -18.47 -22.54 3.30
N TYR A 151 -19.29 -21.59 2.87
CA TYR A 151 -20.61 -21.40 3.46
C TYR A 151 -21.56 -22.40 2.78
N SER A 152 -22.02 -23.38 3.55
CA SER A 152 -23.14 -24.25 3.23
C SER A 152 -24.44 -23.50 3.48
#